data_ee68139393c2446043dad9b1c7fbf638
#
_entry.id   ee68139393c2446043dad9b1c7fbf638
#
_cell.length_a   1.000
_cell.length_b   1.000
_cell.length_c   1.000
_cell.angle_alpha   90.00
_cell.angle_beta   90.00
_cell.angle_gamma   90.00
#
_symmetry.space_group_name_H-M   'P 1'
#
loop_
_entity.id
_entity.type
_entity.pdbx_description
1 polymer ?
#
loop_
_entity_poly.entity_id
_entity_poly.type
_entity_poly.pdbx_seq_one_letter_code
_entity_poly.pdbx_strand_id
1 'polypeptide(L)'
;MQSIINSPIKINLTLRILSRRSDGYHEIYSLFWQKRAVERLTIRANCDEIIGDFLEVTGMPIIGENLVTKALTAARGCAANIPPLKIRLDKFFPAGSGIGAGSGNAAALLKWLRENFRLEMTEKEIGRLGADIAFLASDSEMAAARGIGEILTPGGEAPKLGWVLAFPKWSSDTKEAYAKLDAMRAENKNAAPPSEEEIAAEAAECLRRLREGHRANRLPNDFFPILTEEHREYAVAEEIASETGARGWGLCGSGSAFFGLYASREEALRAEKIYNNEGWILKTFNME
;
A
#
# COMPACT_ATOMS: atom_id res chain seq x y z
N MET A 1 -20.67 2.95 -22.79
CA MET A 1 -20.04 1.80 -22.09
C MET A 1 -19.92 2.15 -20.61
N GLN A 2 -20.25 1.21 -19.72
CA GLN A 2 -20.04 1.37 -18.27
C GLN A 2 -19.23 0.19 -17.76
N SER A 3 -18.21 0.46 -16.94
CA SER A 3 -17.36 -0.55 -16.30
C SER A 3 -17.31 -0.31 -14.80
N ILE A 4 -17.23 -1.37 -14.02
CA ILE A 4 -17.00 -1.32 -12.56
C ILE A 4 -15.74 -2.13 -12.28
N ILE A 5 -14.74 -1.50 -11.69
CA ILE A 5 -13.45 -2.10 -11.39
C ILE A 5 -13.07 -1.90 -9.93
N ASN A 6 -12.51 -2.91 -9.30
CA ASN A 6 -12.00 -2.84 -7.94
C ASN A 6 -10.53 -2.41 -7.97
N SER A 7 -10.18 -1.48 -7.08
CA SER A 7 -8.81 -1.00 -6.94
C SER A 7 -7.96 -1.94 -6.09
N PRO A 8 -6.69 -2.15 -6.45
CA PRO A 8 -5.76 -2.86 -5.59
C PRO A 8 -5.30 -2.00 -4.42
N ILE A 9 -4.85 -2.66 -3.35
CA ILE A 9 -4.07 -2.09 -2.26
C ILE A 9 -2.83 -2.94 -2.04
N LYS A 10 -1.85 -2.43 -1.30
CA LYS A 10 -0.63 -3.18 -0.94
C LYS A 10 -0.35 -3.13 0.54
N ILE A 11 0.40 -4.11 1.01
CA ILE A 11 1.15 -4.05 2.26
C ILE A 11 2.65 -4.16 1.96
N ASN A 12 3.46 -3.73 2.90
CA ASN A 12 4.89 -3.97 2.90
C ASN A 12 5.16 -5.15 3.83
N LEU A 13 5.48 -6.33 3.29
CA LEU A 13 5.91 -7.46 4.13
C LEU A 13 7.21 -7.12 4.87
N THR A 14 8.11 -6.40 4.20
CA THR A 14 9.29 -5.81 4.81
C THR A 14 9.46 -4.39 4.30
N LEU A 15 10.03 -3.50 5.11
CA LEU A 15 10.39 -2.16 4.69
C LEU A 15 11.64 -1.70 5.43
N ARG A 16 12.74 -1.64 4.72
CA ARG A 16 14.01 -1.12 5.19
C ARG A 16 14.34 0.17 4.46
N ILE A 17 14.68 1.19 5.21
CA ILE A 17 15.10 2.48 4.71
C ILE A 17 16.61 2.50 4.66
N LEU A 18 17.16 2.74 3.47
CA LEU A 18 18.58 2.77 3.23
C LEU A 18 19.17 4.20 3.36
N SER A 19 20.08 4.56 2.49
CA SER A 19 20.70 5.86 2.49
C SER A 19 19.77 6.96 2.00
N ARG A 20 19.97 8.17 2.52
CA ARG A 20 19.34 9.37 1.99
C ARG A 20 20.06 9.82 0.72
N ARG A 21 19.30 10.10 -0.32
CA ARG A 21 19.77 10.56 -1.63
C ARG A 21 20.02 12.07 -1.63
N SER A 22 20.79 12.52 -2.62
CA SER A 22 21.04 13.96 -2.83
C SER A 22 19.79 14.77 -3.20
N ASP A 23 18.75 14.10 -3.74
CA ASP A 23 17.43 14.70 -4.06
C ASP A 23 16.50 14.79 -2.85
N GLY A 24 16.95 14.33 -1.67
CA GLY A 24 16.23 14.40 -0.39
C GLY A 24 15.35 13.19 -0.11
N TYR A 25 15.14 12.27 -1.07
CA TYR A 25 14.48 10.99 -0.87
C TYR A 25 15.41 9.96 -0.22
N HIS A 26 14.81 8.87 0.27
CA HIS A 26 15.56 7.73 0.80
C HIS A 26 15.48 6.55 -0.15
N GLU A 27 16.59 5.87 -0.36
CA GLU A 27 16.59 4.54 -0.93
C GLU A 27 15.86 3.59 0.02
N ILE A 28 15.07 2.70 -0.53
CA ILE A 28 14.37 1.66 0.24
C ILE A 28 14.65 0.27 -0.32
N TYR A 29 14.47 -0.73 0.54
CA TYR A 29 14.24 -2.11 0.14
C TYR A 29 12.95 -2.59 0.79
N SER A 30 12.01 -3.09 0.00
CA SER A 30 10.72 -3.55 0.49
C SER A 30 10.20 -4.74 -0.30
N LEU A 31 9.52 -5.66 0.36
CA LEU A 31 8.68 -6.65 -0.31
C LEU A 31 7.23 -6.14 -0.32
N PHE A 32 6.75 -5.78 -1.49
CA PHE A 32 5.35 -5.41 -1.71
C PHE A 32 4.50 -6.66 -1.98
N TRP A 33 3.32 -6.65 -1.43
CA TRP A 33 2.28 -7.63 -1.73
C TRP A 33 0.96 -6.89 -1.96
N GLN A 34 0.31 -7.10 -3.12
CA GLN A 34 -0.96 -6.47 -3.45
C GLN A 34 -2.12 -7.45 -3.49
N LYS A 35 -3.30 -6.96 -3.15
CA LYS A 35 -4.58 -7.62 -3.35
C LYS A 35 -5.62 -6.63 -3.87
N ARG A 36 -6.64 -7.12 -4.61
CA ARG A 36 -7.81 -6.32 -4.95
C ARG A 36 -8.66 -6.11 -3.72
N ALA A 37 -9.16 -4.89 -3.54
CA ALA A 37 -9.91 -4.48 -2.35
C ALA A 37 -11.34 -4.03 -2.69
N VAL A 38 -11.99 -3.38 -1.73
CA VAL A 38 -13.39 -2.95 -1.82
C VAL A 38 -13.58 -1.58 -2.48
N GLU A 39 -12.52 -0.74 -2.55
CA GLU A 39 -12.63 0.52 -3.29
C GLU A 39 -12.82 0.23 -4.76
N ARG A 40 -13.70 1.00 -5.40
CA ARG A 40 -14.03 0.74 -6.80
C ARG A 40 -14.26 2.03 -7.57
N LEU A 41 -13.94 1.94 -8.85
CA LEU A 41 -14.28 2.96 -9.82
C LEU A 41 -15.44 2.45 -10.70
N THR A 42 -16.47 3.26 -10.82
CA THR A 42 -17.49 3.12 -11.85
C THR A 42 -17.20 4.12 -12.94
N ILE A 43 -16.84 3.65 -14.13
CA ILE A 43 -16.39 4.47 -15.25
C ILE A 43 -17.42 4.39 -16.37
N ARG A 44 -17.84 5.54 -16.88
CA ARG A 44 -18.70 5.67 -18.07
C ARG A 44 -17.97 6.52 -19.11
N ALA A 45 -17.84 5.96 -20.32
CA ALA A 45 -17.29 6.66 -21.47
C ALA A 45 -18.41 7.09 -22.44
N ASN A 46 -18.19 8.14 -23.21
CA ASN A 46 -19.13 8.68 -24.19
C ASN A 46 -20.49 9.05 -23.57
N CYS A 47 -20.48 9.85 -22.52
CA CYS A 47 -21.71 10.44 -22.00
C CYS A 47 -21.91 11.76 -22.74
N ASP A 48 -22.90 11.81 -23.65
CA ASP A 48 -23.21 12.99 -24.50
C ASP A 48 -23.57 14.25 -23.69
N GLU A 49 -23.80 14.10 -22.40
CA GLU A 49 -24.18 15.16 -21.46
C GLU A 49 -22.99 15.86 -20.78
N ILE A 50 -21.74 15.46 -21.06
CA ILE A 50 -20.57 15.92 -20.30
C ILE A 50 -19.56 16.59 -21.20
N ILE A 51 -19.27 17.85 -20.92
CA ILE A 51 -18.15 18.59 -21.50
C ILE A 51 -16.93 18.37 -20.59
N GLY A 52 -16.03 17.44 -20.98
CA GLY A 52 -14.81 17.13 -20.24
C GLY A 52 -14.97 15.94 -19.29
N ASP A 53 -13.95 15.73 -18.45
CA ASP A 53 -13.95 14.65 -17.46
C ASP A 53 -14.65 15.07 -16.18
N PHE A 54 -15.35 14.14 -15.56
CA PHE A 54 -16.03 14.34 -14.29
C PHE A 54 -15.67 13.25 -13.30
N LEU A 55 -15.22 13.64 -12.11
CA LEU A 55 -14.91 12.72 -11.00
C LEU A 55 -15.79 13.04 -9.79
N GLU A 56 -16.61 12.08 -9.41
CA GLU A 56 -17.36 12.07 -8.16
C GLU A 56 -16.66 11.14 -7.15
N VAL A 57 -16.50 11.59 -5.93
CA VAL A 57 -15.93 10.78 -4.83
C VAL A 57 -16.95 10.63 -3.73
N THR A 58 -17.17 9.40 -3.28
CA THR A 58 -18.08 9.07 -2.18
C THR A 58 -17.34 8.30 -1.08
N GLY A 59 -17.88 8.29 0.13
CA GLY A 59 -17.28 7.61 1.29
C GLY A 59 -16.22 8.44 1.98
N MET A 60 -15.02 7.90 2.17
CA MET A 60 -13.93 8.58 2.89
C MET A 60 -13.41 9.80 2.11
N PRO A 61 -13.09 10.91 2.79
CA PRO A 61 -12.57 12.11 2.12
C PRO A 61 -11.19 11.88 1.51
N ILE A 62 -10.90 12.63 0.46
CA ILE A 62 -9.56 12.71 -0.13
C ILE A 62 -8.82 13.89 0.52
N ILE A 63 -7.57 13.65 0.90
CA ILE A 63 -6.66 14.68 1.39
C ILE A 63 -5.62 14.94 0.30
N GLY A 64 -5.50 16.19 -0.14
CA GLY A 64 -4.58 16.60 -1.19
C GLY A 64 -5.06 16.30 -2.61
N GLU A 65 -4.13 16.15 -3.56
CA GLU A 65 -4.41 15.90 -4.97
C GLU A 65 -5.00 14.50 -5.18
N ASN A 66 -6.05 14.42 -5.99
CA ASN A 66 -6.62 13.13 -6.36
C ASN A 66 -5.78 12.45 -7.44
N LEU A 67 -5.17 11.30 -7.08
CA LEU A 67 -4.31 10.55 -8.00
C LEU A 67 -5.06 9.97 -9.21
N VAL A 68 -6.38 9.76 -9.13
CA VAL A 68 -7.21 9.36 -10.30
C VAL A 68 -7.23 10.47 -11.33
N THR A 69 -7.44 11.73 -10.90
CA THR A 69 -7.40 12.90 -11.80
C THR A 69 -6.02 13.08 -12.40
N LYS A 70 -4.97 12.98 -11.59
CA LYS A 70 -3.57 13.07 -12.04
C LYS A 70 -3.23 12.00 -13.09
N ALA A 71 -3.64 10.74 -12.84
CA ALA A 71 -3.44 9.63 -13.76
C ALA A 71 -4.19 9.83 -15.08
N LEU A 72 -5.45 10.31 -15.02
CA LEU A 72 -6.23 10.59 -16.23
C LEU A 72 -5.61 11.70 -17.07
N THR A 73 -5.16 12.79 -16.44
CA THR A 73 -4.46 13.88 -17.13
C THR A 73 -3.20 13.39 -17.84
N ALA A 74 -2.38 12.58 -17.16
CA ALA A 74 -1.19 12.00 -17.75
C ALA A 74 -1.52 11.05 -18.92
N ALA A 75 -2.54 10.19 -18.75
CA ALA A 75 -2.98 9.27 -19.79
C ALA A 75 -3.45 10.02 -21.07
N ARG A 76 -4.15 11.15 -20.93
CA ARG A 76 -4.54 11.99 -22.04
C ARG A 76 -3.36 12.59 -22.81
N GLY A 77 -2.25 12.83 -22.14
CA GLY A 77 -1.00 13.24 -22.79
C GLY A 77 -0.37 12.14 -23.66
N CYS A 78 -0.69 10.87 -23.38
CA CYS A 78 -0.15 9.71 -24.10
C CYS A 78 -1.14 9.12 -25.12
N ALA A 79 -2.45 9.37 -25.00
CA ALA A 79 -3.49 8.81 -25.87
C ALA A 79 -4.58 9.84 -26.17
N ALA A 80 -4.62 10.33 -27.43
CA ALA A 80 -5.55 11.35 -27.86
C ALA A 80 -7.01 10.87 -28.04
N ASN A 81 -7.25 9.56 -28.03
CA ASN A 81 -8.55 8.95 -28.35
C ASN A 81 -9.39 8.59 -27.10
N ILE A 82 -8.98 8.98 -25.91
CA ILE A 82 -9.77 8.79 -24.70
C ILE A 82 -10.93 9.79 -24.71
N PRO A 83 -12.20 9.35 -24.78
CA PRO A 83 -13.34 10.26 -24.76
C PRO A 83 -13.52 10.87 -23.36
N PRO A 84 -14.40 11.88 -23.18
CA PRO A 84 -14.78 12.35 -21.85
C PRO A 84 -15.28 11.20 -20.97
N LEU A 85 -14.79 11.15 -19.73
CA LEU A 85 -15.11 10.09 -18.77
C LEU A 85 -15.90 10.65 -17.59
N LYS A 86 -16.98 9.96 -17.22
CA LYS A 86 -17.63 10.13 -15.93
C LYS A 86 -17.16 9.01 -15.02
N ILE A 87 -16.43 9.38 -13.96
CA ILE A 87 -15.84 8.45 -12.99
C ILE A 87 -16.50 8.69 -11.64
N ARG A 88 -17.00 7.62 -11.01
CA ARG A 88 -17.37 7.61 -9.60
C ARG A 88 -16.39 6.71 -8.86
N LEU A 89 -15.77 7.27 -7.81
CA LEU A 89 -14.86 6.57 -6.92
C LEU A 89 -15.53 6.38 -5.56
N ASP A 90 -15.82 5.13 -5.21
CA ASP A 90 -16.34 4.75 -3.90
C ASP A 90 -15.16 4.46 -2.96
N LYS A 91 -14.80 5.46 -2.10
CA LYS A 91 -13.68 5.39 -1.17
C LYS A 91 -14.07 4.69 0.13
N PHE A 92 -13.26 3.69 0.52
CA PHE A 92 -13.46 2.95 1.76
C PHE A 92 -12.35 3.18 2.77
N PHE A 93 -11.10 3.30 2.34
CA PHE A 93 -9.94 3.38 3.21
C PHE A 93 -9.56 4.83 3.56
N PRO A 94 -9.11 5.07 4.83
CA PRO A 94 -8.62 6.37 5.24
C PRO A 94 -7.35 6.76 4.46
N ALA A 95 -7.21 8.05 4.18
CA ALA A 95 -5.96 8.60 3.65
C ALA A 95 -4.83 8.49 4.68
N GLY A 96 -3.58 8.42 4.23
CA GLY A 96 -2.41 8.34 5.13
C GLY A 96 -2.31 7.03 5.91
N SER A 97 -2.89 5.94 5.40
CA SER A 97 -2.87 4.62 6.04
C SER A 97 -1.72 3.70 5.59
N GLY A 98 -0.91 4.11 4.60
CA GLY A 98 0.24 3.34 4.12
C GLY A 98 -0.08 2.17 3.18
N ILE A 99 -1.37 1.87 2.92
CA ILE A 99 -1.80 0.75 2.06
C ILE A 99 -1.83 1.07 0.56
N GLY A 100 -1.46 2.28 0.15
CA GLY A 100 -1.45 2.69 -1.25
C GLY A 100 -2.84 2.79 -1.90
N ALA A 101 -3.93 2.98 -1.14
CA ALA A 101 -5.30 2.99 -1.69
C ALA A 101 -5.51 4.04 -2.79
N GLY A 102 -5.01 5.27 -2.60
CA GLY A 102 -5.08 6.31 -3.64
C GLY A 102 -4.30 5.93 -4.90
N SER A 103 -3.11 5.34 -4.73
CA SER A 103 -2.29 4.82 -5.83
C SER A 103 -2.99 3.66 -6.54
N GLY A 104 -3.68 2.78 -5.79
CA GLY A 104 -4.47 1.70 -6.35
C GLY A 104 -5.64 2.19 -7.19
N ASN A 105 -6.29 3.27 -6.79
CA ASN A 105 -7.37 3.87 -7.59
C ASN A 105 -6.85 4.39 -8.93
N ALA A 106 -5.69 5.08 -8.92
CA ALA A 106 -5.02 5.52 -10.14
C ALA A 106 -4.57 4.34 -11.01
N ALA A 107 -3.96 3.32 -10.40
CA ALA A 107 -3.52 2.11 -11.09
C ALA A 107 -4.68 1.37 -11.76
N ALA A 108 -5.82 1.22 -11.07
CA ALA A 108 -7.02 0.61 -11.63
C ALA A 108 -7.53 1.37 -12.86
N LEU A 109 -7.56 2.71 -12.81
CA LEU A 109 -7.92 3.53 -13.97
C LEU A 109 -6.94 3.31 -15.14
N LEU A 110 -5.63 3.34 -14.89
CA LEU A 110 -4.62 3.15 -15.94
C LEU A 110 -4.71 1.77 -16.60
N LYS A 111 -4.95 0.70 -15.81
CA LYS A 111 -5.19 -0.65 -16.37
C LYS A 111 -6.43 -0.65 -17.25
N TRP A 112 -7.53 -0.08 -16.79
CA TRP A 112 -8.75 0.00 -17.58
C TRP A 112 -8.57 0.81 -18.87
N LEU A 113 -7.83 1.92 -18.84
CA LEU A 113 -7.52 2.71 -20.03
C LEU A 113 -6.65 1.94 -21.01
N ARG A 114 -5.67 1.16 -20.54
CA ARG A 114 -4.83 0.30 -21.37
C ARG A 114 -5.66 -0.74 -22.12
N GLU A 115 -6.60 -1.38 -21.44
CA GLU A 115 -7.47 -2.42 -22.02
C GLU A 115 -8.50 -1.86 -23.02
N ASN A 116 -9.04 -0.66 -22.78
CA ASN A 116 -10.14 -0.13 -23.57
C ASN A 116 -9.73 0.90 -24.64
N PHE A 117 -8.61 1.61 -24.45
CA PHE A 117 -8.16 2.69 -25.34
C PHE A 117 -6.72 2.53 -25.82
N ARG A 118 -6.11 1.36 -25.63
CA ARG A 118 -4.73 1.06 -26.04
C ARG A 118 -3.74 2.11 -25.49
N LEU A 119 -3.92 2.50 -24.24
CA LEU A 119 -3.01 3.43 -23.57
C LEU A 119 -1.61 2.83 -23.50
N GLU A 120 -0.64 3.48 -24.12
CA GLU A 120 0.78 3.10 -24.08
C GLU A 120 1.51 4.09 -23.16
N MET A 121 1.68 3.70 -21.91
CA MET A 121 2.53 4.39 -20.95
C MET A 121 3.63 3.44 -20.49
N THR A 122 4.85 3.94 -20.50
CA THR A 122 6.02 3.20 -19.97
C THR A 122 5.95 3.12 -18.43
N GLU A 123 6.61 2.11 -17.85
CA GLU A 123 6.73 1.99 -16.39
C GLU A 123 7.32 3.26 -15.74
N LYS A 124 8.27 3.91 -16.42
CA LYS A 124 8.88 5.17 -16.00
C LYS A 124 7.87 6.32 -15.94
N GLU A 125 6.96 6.41 -16.89
CA GLU A 125 5.90 7.43 -16.91
C GLU A 125 4.88 7.17 -15.80
N ILE A 126 4.52 5.91 -15.59
CA ILE A 126 3.63 5.51 -14.49
C ILE A 126 4.31 5.77 -13.14
N GLY A 127 5.58 5.44 -12.97
CA GLY A 127 6.35 5.67 -11.75
C GLY A 127 6.47 7.14 -11.36
N ARG A 128 6.47 8.07 -12.34
CA ARG A 128 6.43 9.53 -12.08
C ARG A 128 5.12 10.01 -11.45
N LEU A 129 4.03 9.27 -11.61
CA LEU A 129 2.76 9.56 -10.96
C LEU A 129 2.80 9.21 -9.46
N GLY A 130 3.58 8.19 -9.11
CA GLY A 130 3.83 7.70 -7.77
C GLY A 130 4.45 6.32 -7.78
N ALA A 131 5.41 6.06 -6.89
CA ALA A 131 6.14 4.79 -6.84
C ALA A 131 5.21 3.58 -6.68
N ASP A 132 4.24 3.65 -5.77
CA ASP A 132 3.27 2.58 -5.55
C ASP A 132 2.35 2.32 -6.77
N ILE A 133 2.13 3.33 -7.64
CA ILE A 133 1.22 3.19 -8.80
C ILE A 133 1.79 2.18 -9.80
N ALA A 134 3.10 2.21 -10.03
CA ALA A 134 3.75 1.27 -10.95
C ALA A 134 3.55 -0.18 -10.51
N PHE A 135 3.75 -0.48 -9.22
CA PHE A 135 3.50 -1.81 -8.67
C PHE A 135 2.01 -2.21 -8.75
N LEU A 136 1.11 -1.34 -8.30
CA LEU A 136 -0.32 -1.62 -8.26
C LEU A 136 -0.97 -1.71 -9.65
N ALA A 137 -0.35 -1.11 -10.67
CA ALA A 137 -0.73 -1.26 -12.08
C ALA A 137 -0.12 -2.50 -12.75
N SER A 138 0.85 -3.17 -12.13
CA SER A 138 1.45 -4.41 -12.65
C SER A 138 0.52 -5.61 -12.45
N ASP A 139 0.86 -6.73 -13.10
CA ASP A 139 0.15 -8.01 -12.92
C ASP A 139 0.80 -8.88 -11.84
N SER A 140 1.91 -8.45 -11.25
CA SER A 140 2.60 -9.18 -10.19
C SER A 140 1.88 -9.01 -8.85
N GLU A 141 1.52 -10.11 -8.20
CA GLU A 141 0.98 -10.05 -6.83
C GLU A 141 2.01 -9.55 -5.82
N MET A 142 3.29 -9.87 -6.07
CA MET A 142 4.41 -9.51 -5.22
C MET A 142 5.57 -8.95 -6.02
N ALA A 143 6.30 -8.00 -5.42
CA ALA A 143 7.55 -7.52 -5.97
C ALA A 143 8.52 -7.11 -4.86
N ALA A 144 9.81 -7.30 -5.10
CA ALA A 144 10.84 -6.58 -4.38
C ALA A 144 10.95 -5.18 -5.00
N ALA A 145 10.84 -4.15 -4.17
CA ALA A 145 10.90 -2.75 -4.56
C ALA A 145 12.18 -2.11 -4.02
N ARG A 146 12.89 -1.40 -4.89
CA ARG A 146 14.12 -0.66 -4.60
C ARG A 146 14.02 0.78 -5.14
N GLY A 147 15.11 1.56 -4.98
CA GLY A 147 15.05 2.99 -5.26
C GLY A 147 14.18 3.69 -4.24
N ILE A 148 13.25 4.52 -4.67
CA ILE A 148 12.19 5.09 -3.82
C ILE A 148 10.91 4.24 -3.85
N GLY A 149 10.99 2.99 -4.36
CA GLY A 149 9.90 2.04 -4.55
C GLY A 149 9.54 1.79 -6.02
N GLU A 150 10.24 2.43 -6.97
CA GLU A 150 9.95 2.39 -8.41
C GLU A 150 10.70 1.29 -9.16
N ILE A 151 11.78 0.74 -8.59
CA ILE A 151 12.57 -0.34 -9.21
C ILE A 151 12.01 -1.67 -8.73
N LEU A 152 11.20 -2.30 -9.58
CA LEU A 152 10.44 -3.49 -9.22
C LEU A 152 11.07 -4.76 -9.80
N THR A 153 11.21 -5.78 -8.96
CA THR A 153 11.58 -7.14 -9.37
C THR A 153 10.45 -8.08 -8.94
N PRO A 154 9.84 -8.85 -9.86
CA PRO A 154 8.76 -9.78 -9.50
C PRO A 154 9.16 -10.71 -8.35
N GLY A 155 8.29 -10.82 -7.35
CA GLY A 155 8.53 -11.59 -6.10
C GLY A 155 8.03 -13.04 -6.15
N GLY A 156 7.49 -13.50 -7.28
CA GLY A 156 6.89 -14.82 -7.42
C GLY A 156 5.52 -14.91 -6.73
N GLU A 157 5.10 -16.15 -6.43
CA GLU A 157 3.77 -16.41 -5.83
C GLU A 157 3.65 -15.83 -4.42
N ALA A 158 2.48 -15.28 -4.11
CA ALA A 158 2.17 -14.79 -2.77
C ALA A 158 1.93 -15.95 -1.78
N PRO A 159 2.16 -15.75 -0.47
CA PRO A 159 1.73 -16.70 0.55
C PRO A 159 0.20 -16.88 0.55
N LYS A 160 -0.27 -18.10 0.81
CA LYS A 160 -1.71 -18.39 0.92
C LYS A 160 -2.24 -17.96 2.29
N LEU A 161 -2.27 -16.65 2.53
CA LEU A 161 -2.69 -16.03 3.78
C LEU A 161 -3.73 -14.93 3.52
N GLY A 162 -4.71 -14.86 4.41
CA GLY A 162 -5.64 -13.72 4.48
C GLY A 162 -5.01 -12.53 5.21
N TRP A 163 -5.52 -11.32 4.94
CA TRP A 163 -5.11 -10.10 5.64
C TRP A 163 -6.21 -9.60 6.55
N VAL A 164 -5.85 -9.18 7.75
CA VAL A 164 -6.66 -8.30 8.58
C VAL A 164 -5.93 -6.97 8.66
N LEU A 165 -6.56 -5.91 8.18
CA LEU A 165 -6.06 -4.55 8.26
C LEU A 165 -6.80 -3.83 9.40
N ALA A 166 -6.07 -3.22 10.30
CA ALA A 166 -6.59 -2.39 11.38
C ALA A 166 -6.17 -0.93 11.14
N PHE A 167 -7.15 -0.04 11.04
CA PHE A 167 -6.95 1.38 10.79
C PHE A 167 -7.17 2.14 12.09
N PRO A 168 -6.14 2.74 12.67
CA PRO A 168 -6.29 3.58 13.86
C PRO A 168 -7.02 4.89 13.51
N LYS A 169 -7.45 5.63 14.54
CA LYS A 169 -8.13 6.93 14.40
C LYS A 169 -7.20 8.07 14.00
N TRP A 170 -5.90 7.84 14.02
CA TRP A 170 -4.88 8.80 13.54
C TRP A 170 -4.33 8.40 12.18
N SER A 171 -3.74 9.35 11.50
CA SER A 171 -3.00 9.14 10.26
C SER A 171 -1.51 9.38 10.49
N SER A 172 -0.64 8.77 9.71
CA SER A 172 0.78 9.05 9.71
C SER A 172 1.13 10.00 8.56
N ASP A 173 1.92 11.03 8.84
CA ASP A 173 2.56 11.84 7.80
C ASP A 173 3.89 11.20 7.42
N THR A 174 3.99 10.75 6.17
CA THR A 174 5.19 10.07 5.67
C THR A 174 6.44 10.92 5.79
N LYS A 175 6.35 12.23 5.51
CA LYS A 175 7.51 13.14 5.59
C LYS A 175 8.00 13.29 7.02
N GLU A 176 7.07 13.40 7.97
CA GLU A 176 7.40 13.47 9.39
C GLU A 176 8.02 12.17 9.90
N ALA A 177 7.49 11.00 9.48
CA ALA A 177 8.04 9.69 9.82
C ALA A 177 9.50 9.54 9.35
N TYR A 178 9.81 9.96 8.12
CA TYR A 178 11.20 9.97 7.63
C TYR A 178 12.09 10.92 8.40
N ALA A 179 11.63 12.11 8.75
CA ALA A 179 12.41 13.07 9.53
C ALA A 179 12.76 12.52 10.92
N LYS A 180 11.81 11.84 11.57
CA LYS A 180 12.03 11.18 12.87
C LYS A 180 13.03 10.02 12.75
N LEU A 181 12.93 9.23 11.69
CA LEU A 181 13.89 8.16 11.41
C LEU A 181 15.32 8.71 11.26
N ASP A 182 15.47 9.79 10.49
CA ASP A 182 16.76 10.45 10.31
C ASP A 182 17.32 10.96 11.65
N ALA A 183 16.49 11.57 12.49
CA ALA A 183 16.90 12.06 13.82
C ALA A 183 17.35 10.90 14.74
N MET A 184 16.56 9.84 14.82
CA MET A 184 16.88 8.64 15.61
C MET A 184 18.21 8.00 15.15
N ARG A 185 18.46 7.94 13.83
CA ARG A 185 19.72 7.40 13.29
C ARG A 185 20.91 8.31 13.56
N ALA A 186 20.71 9.63 13.55
CA ALA A 186 21.77 10.59 13.86
C ALA A 186 22.26 10.50 15.33
N GLU A 187 21.36 10.11 16.24
CA GLU A 187 21.70 9.86 17.65
C GLU A 187 22.48 8.55 17.82
N ASN A 188 22.21 7.55 16.99
CA ASN A 188 22.74 6.18 17.10
C ASN A 188 23.92 5.93 16.15
N LYS A 189 24.95 6.79 16.19
CA LYS A 189 26.10 6.83 15.25
C LYS A 189 26.94 5.55 15.15
N ASN A 190 26.76 4.58 16.06
CA ASN A 190 27.61 3.40 16.14
C ASN A 190 27.07 2.15 15.43
N ALA A 191 25.84 2.18 14.90
CA ALA A 191 25.29 1.07 14.17
C ALA A 191 25.46 1.32 12.66
N ALA A 192 26.36 0.57 12.02
CA ALA A 192 26.39 0.53 10.56
C ALA A 192 25.04 0.01 10.05
N PRO A 193 24.41 0.67 9.05
CA PRO A 193 23.21 0.12 8.46
C PRO A 193 23.53 -1.25 7.84
N PRO A 194 22.57 -2.22 7.88
CA PRO A 194 22.76 -3.50 7.22
C PRO A 194 22.97 -3.30 5.70
N SER A 195 23.77 -4.18 5.10
CA SER A 195 23.99 -4.16 3.65
C SER A 195 22.69 -4.52 2.90
N GLU A 196 22.64 -4.19 1.61
CA GLU A 196 21.47 -4.56 0.77
C GLU A 196 21.31 -6.08 0.68
N GLU A 197 22.41 -6.85 0.66
CA GLU A 197 22.40 -8.30 0.67
C GLU A 197 21.81 -8.86 1.97
N GLU A 198 22.17 -8.32 3.12
CA GLU A 198 21.60 -8.72 4.41
C GLU A 198 20.10 -8.43 4.49
N ILE A 199 19.67 -7.27 4.00
CA ILE A 199 18.26 -6.89 3.93
C ILE A 199 17.49 -7.81 2.97
N ALA A 200 18.06 -8.11 1.80
CA ALA A 200 17.44 -9.01 0.84
C ALA A 200 17.31 -10.44 1.42
N ALA A 201 18.32 -10.91 2.14
CA ALA A 201 18.29 -12.20 2.82
C ALA A 201 17.23 -12.25 3.93
N GLU A 202 17.13 -11.20 4.76
CA GLU A 202 16.08 -11.06 5.78
C GLU A 202 14.68 -11.11 5.15
N ALA A 203 14.46 -10.35 4.08
CA ALA A 203 13.20 -10.32 3.36
C ALA A 203 12.84 -11.67 2.74
N ALA A 204 13.82 -12.35 2.14
CA ALA A 204 13.65 -13.70 1.56
C ALA A 204 13.30 -14.73 2.62
N GLU A 205 13.93 -14.68 3.79
CA GLU A 205 13.64 -15.58 4.91
C GLU A 205 12.23 -15.35 5.47
N CYS A 206 11.81 -14.09 5.66
CA CYS A 206 10.44 -13.78 6.06
C CYS A 206 9.42 -14.37 5.06
N LEU A 207 9.65 -14.16 3.78
CA LEU A 207 8.77 -14.66 2.73
C LEU A 207 8.74 -16.19 2.68
N ARG A 208 9.89 -16.85 2.80
CA ARG A 208 10.01 -18.31 2.85
C ARG A 208 9.18 -18.87 4.00
N ARG A 209 9.35 -18.33 5.23
CA ARG A 209 8.59 -18.77 6.42
C ARG A 209 7.08 -18.64 6.19
N LEU A 210 6.62 -17.52 5.66
CA LEU A 210 5.19 -17.29 5.38
C LEU A 210 4.64 -18.26 4.34
N ARG A 211 5.41 -18.57 3.28
CA ARG A 211 5.02 -19.53 2.22
C ARG A 211 4.94 -20.95 2.75
N GLU A 212 5.82 -21.32 3.67
CA GLU A 212 5.83 -22.63 4.32
C GLU A 212 4.81 -22.76 5.48
N GLY A 213 4.03 -21.69 5.74
CA GLY A 213 3.04 -21.66 6.81
C GLY A 213 3.63 -21.46 8.21
N HIS A 214 4.91 -21.15 8.31
CA HIS A 214 5.58 -20.86 9.57
C HIS A 214 5.30 -19.43 10.03
N ARG A 215 5.38 -19.19 11.35
CA ARG A 215 5.30 -17.84 11.91
C ARG A 215 6.57 -17.05 11.60
N ALA A 216 6.42 -15.86 11.02
CA ALA A 216 7.47 -14.86 10.89
C ALA A 216 7.42 -13.81 12.02
N ASN A 217 6.33 -13.79 12.81
CA ASN A 217 6.07 -12.81 13.86
C ASN A 217 6.05 -11.38 13.32
N ARG A 218 6.59 -10.39 14.07
CA ARG A 218 6.70 -9.03 13.60
C ARG A 218 7.64 -8.96 12.39
N LEU A 219 7.09 -8.48 11.28
CA LEU A 219 7.84 -8.32 10.04
C LEU A 219 8.67 -7.02 10.07
N PRO A 220 9.84 -6.99 9.45
CA PRO A 220 10.75 -5.85 9.49
C PRO A 220 10.13 -4.59 8.89
N ASN A 221 10.10 -3.49 9.67
CA ASN A 221 9.69 -2.17 9.21
C ASN A 221 10.41 -1.10 10.06
N ASP A 222 11.25 -0.27 9.43
CA ASP A 222 12.07 0.71 10.13
C ASP A 222 11.26 1.85 10.78
N PHE A 223 10.01 2.06 10.38
CA PHE A 223 9.12 3.02 11.03
C PHE A 223 8.44 2.47 12.29
N PHE A 224 8.45 1.13 12.47
CA PHE A 224 7.72 0.52 13.59
C PHE A 224 8.18 1.02 14.97
N PRO A 225 9.49 1.11 15.29
CA PRO A 225 9.95 1.62 16.57
C PRO A 225 9.47 3.05 16.83
N ILE A 226 9.58 3.92 15.80
CA ILE A 226 9.21 5.34 15.89
C ILE A 226 7.71 5.50 16.21
N LEU A 227 6.87 4.79 15.45
CA LEU A 227 5.42 4.88 15.65
C LEU A 227 4.95 4.24 16.96
N THR A 228 5.68 3.23 17.46
CA THR A 228 5.37 2.60 18.77
C THR A 228 5.71 3.52 19.95
N GLU A 229 6.72 4.38 19.82
CA GLU A 229 7.01 5.42 20.81
C GLU A 229 5.90 6.47 20.90
N GLU A 230 5.29 6.83 19.77
CA GLU A 230 4.20 7.81 19.69
C GLU A 230 2.84 7.21 20.06
N HIS A 231 2.61 5.97 19.66
CA HIS A 231 1.35 5.26 19.79
C HIS A 231 1.58 3.86 20.38
N ARG A 232 1.51 3.78 21.73
CA ARG A 232 1.69 2.52 22.45
C ARG A 232 0.65 1.46 22.11
N GLU A 233 -0.45 1.85 21.49
CA GLU A 233 -1.50 0.99 20.99
C GLU A 233 -1.00 -0.01 19.93
N TYR A 234 0.12 0.27 19.25
CA TYR A 234 0.72 -0.72 18.38
C TYR A 234 1.26 -1.96 19.12
N ALA A 235 1.64 -1.84 20.40
CA ALA A 235 1.99 -3.00 21.22
C ALA A 235 0.77 -3.88 21.47
N VAL A 236 -0.41 -3.27 21.70
CA VAL A 236 -1.69 -3.99 21.81
C VAL A 236 -2.04 -4.66 20.48
N ALA A 237 -1.81 -3.98 19.34
CA ALA A 237 -2.02 -4.59 18.04
C ALA A 237 -1.15 -5.83 17.79
N GLU A 238 0.12 -5.81 18.23
CA GLU A 238 1.01 -6.98 18.16
C GLU A 238 0.53 -8.13 19.05
N GLU A 239 0.09 -7.83 20.27
CA GLU A 239 -0.46 -8.83 21.20
C GLU A 239 -1.68 -9.52 20.58
N ILE A 240 -2.65 -8.74 20.07
CA ILE A 240 -3.83 -9.28 19.39
C ILE A 240 -3.42 -10.17 18.20
N ALA A 241 -2.50 -9.72 17.35
CA ALA A 241 -2.04 -10.50 16.21
C ALA A 241 -1.40 -11.83 16.65
N SER A 242 -0.55 -11.79 17.68
CA SER A 242 0.13 -12.97 18.22
C SER A 242 -0.85 -13.97 18.82
N GLU A 243 -1.78 -13.50 19.66
CA GLU A 243 -2.74 -14.36 20.39
C GLU A 243 -3.81 -14.95 19.46
N THR A 244 -4.17 -14.24 18.39
CA THR A 244 -5.15 -14.71 17.40
C THR A 244 -4.57 -15.61 16.33
N GLY A 245 -3.27 -15.86 16.36
CA GLY A 245 -2.61 -16.87 15.50
C GLY A 245 -2.02 -16.32 14.20
N ALA A 246 -1.80 -15.01 14.09
CA ALA A 246 -1.16 -14.43 12.91
C ALA A 246 0.19 -15.09 12.60
N ARG A 247 0.44 -15.34 11.32
CA ARG A 247 1.71 -15.86 10.82
C ARG A 247 2.77 -14.76 10.72
N GLY A 248 2.33 -13.52 10.48
CA GLY A 248 3.15 -12.32 10.47
C GLY A 248 2.28 -11.09 10.65
N TRP A 249 2.87 -9.99 11.11
CA TRP A 249 2.19 -8.71 11.30
C TRP A 249 3.16 -7.55 11.19
N GLY A 250 2.63 -6.37 10.97
CA GLY A 250 3.44 -5.16 10.87
C GLY A 250 2.65 -3.93 10.44
N LEU A 251 3.38 -2.87 10.11
CA LEU A 251 2.84 -1.62 9.59
C LEU A 251 2.77 -1.61 8.08
N CYS A 252 1.75 -0.97 7.56
CA CYS A 252 1.65 -0.65 6.14
C CYS A 252 2.47 0.60 5.82
N GLY A 253 3.61 0.46 5.13
CA GLY A 253 4.48 1.58 4.78
C GLY A 253 4.97 2.34 6.02
N SER A 254 4.85 3.67 6.00
CA SER A 254 5.13 4.56 7.13
C SER A 254 3.95 4.66 8.13
N GLY A 255 3.01 3.73 8.07
CA GLY A 255 1.80 3.75 8.89
C GLY A 255 0.67 4.55 8.19
N SER A 256 -0.45 4.73 8.84
CA SER A 256 -0.84 4.33 10.22
C SER A 256 -1.43 2.92 10.31
N ALA A 257 -1.87 2.30 9.20
CA ALA A 257 -2.51 1.00 9.28
C ALA A 257 -1.54 -0.11 9.73
N PHE A 258 -2.08 -1.02 10.54
CA PHE A 258 -1.44 -2.25 10.98
C PHE A 258 -2.07 -3.43 10.23
N PHE A 259 -1.28 -4.44 9.90
CA PHE A 259 -1.78 -5.66 9.27
C PHE A 259 -1.38 -6.92 10.05
N GLY A 260 -2.26 -7.92 10.02
CA GLY A 260 -1.99 -9.28 10.44
C GLY A 260 -2.28 -10.27 9.30
N LEU A 261 -1.47 -11.33 9.21
CA LEU A 261 -1.55 -12.37 8.17
C LEU A 261 -2.03 -13.69 8.79
N TYR A 262 -3.12 -14.26 8.29
CA TYR A 262 -3.79 -15.41 8.88
C TYR A 262 -3.93 -16.55 7.89
N ALA A 263 -3.74 -17.78 8.37
CA ALA A 263 -3.86 -18.99 7.57
C ALA A 263 -5.33 -19.46 7.43
N SER A 264 -6.21 -19.04 8.35
CA SER A 264 -7.62 -19.40 8.31
C SER A 264 -8.52 -18.19 8.47
N ARG A 265 -9.72 -18.29 7.89
CA ARG A 265 -10.77 -17.29 8.05
C ARG A 265 -11.22 -17.15 9.51
N GLU A 266 -11.24 -18.25 10.26
CA GLU A 266 -11.63 -18.24 11.68
C GLU A 266 -10.67 -17.41 12.52
N GLU A 267 -9.34 -17.61 12.34
CA GLU A 267 -8.31 -16.81 13.01
C GLU A 267 -8.45 -15.33 12.66
N ALA A 268 -8.63 -15.01 11.37
CA ALA A 268 -8.80 -13.66 10.88
C ALA A 268 -10.05 -12.96 11.46
N LEU A 269 -11.20 -13.63 11.47
CA LEU A 269 -12.44 -13.08 12.03
C LEU A 269 -12.35 -12.87 13.55
N ARG A 270 -11.63 -13.74 14.27
CA ARG A 270 -11.37 -13.57 15.70
C ARG A 270 -10.55 -12.31 15.95
N ALA A 271 -9.47 -12.13 15.19
CA ALA A 271 -8.63 -10.93 15.29
C ALA A 271 -9.42 -9.65 14.96
N GLU A 272 -10.15 -9.67 13.85
CA GLU A 272 -10.99 -8.55 13.43
C GLU A 272 -12.00 -8.14 14.51
N LYS A 273 -12.65 -9.11 15.14
CA LYS A 273 -13.60 -8.85 16.23
C LYS A 273 -12.93 -8.19 17.43
N ILE A 274 -11.70 -8.61 17.80
CA ILE A 274 -10.97 -8.03 18.92
C ILE A 274 -10.54 -6.60 18.56
N TYR A 275 -9.94 -6.38 17.37
CA TYR A 275 -9.55 -5.04 16.92
C TYR A 275 -10.75 -4.07 16.90
N ASN A 276 -11.93 -4.51 16.43
CA ASN A 276 -13.13 -3.65 16.41
C ASN A 276 -13.63 -3.23 17.79
N ASN A 277 -13.22 -3.93 18.86
CA ASN A 277 -13.56 -3.56 20.23
C ASN A 277 -12.54 -2.58 20.83
N GLU A 278 -11.40 -2.35 20.17
CA GLU A 278 -10.39 -1.42 20.63
C GLU A 278 -10.83 0.03 20.38
N GLY A 279 -10.85 0.83 21.41
CA GLY A 279 -11.33 2.22 21.36
C GLY A 279 -10.51 3.15 20.44
N TRP A 280 -9.30 2.78 20.07
CA TRP A 280 -8.40 3.52 19.17
C TRP A 280 -8.52 3.11 17.71
N ILE A 281 -9.18 2.01 17.39
CA ILE A 281 -9.44 1.58 16.01
C ILE A 281 -10.61 2.36 15.41
N LEU A 282 -10.42 2.90 14.22
CA LEU A 282 -11.45 3.53 13.40
C LEU A 282 -12.30 2.47 12.70
N LYS A 283 -11.63 1.48 12.09
CA LYS A 283 -12.24 0.37 11.35
C LYS A 283 -11.23 -0.74 11.10
N THR A 284 -11.75 -1.91 10.76
CA THR A 284 -10.96 -3.04 10.26
C THR A 284 -11.41 -3.41 8.85
N PHE A 285 -10.58 -4.22 8.18
CA PHE A 285 -10.91 -4.81 6.90
C PHE A 285 -10.23 -6.17 6.76
N ASN A 286 -11.01 -7.19 6.41
CA ASN A 286 -10.56 -8.57 6.25
C ASN A 286 -10.58 -8.97 4.77
N MET A 287 -9.49 -9.60 4.30
CA MET A 287 -9.30 -10.08 2.93
C MET A 287 -8.78 -11.52 2.98
N GLU A 288 -9.44 -12.40 2.26
CA GLU A 288 -9.00 -13.78 2.04
C GLU A 288 -7.97 -13.88 0.92
#